data_8e60155fac1e8c0983e8df61e95ab0a7
#
_entry.id   8e60155fac1e8c0983e8df61e95ab0a7
#
_cell.length_a   1.000
_cell.length_b   1.000
_cell.length_c   1.000
_cell.angle_alpha   90.00
_cell.angle_beta   90.00
_cell.angle_gamma   90.00
#
_symmetry.space_group_name_H-M   'P 1'
#
loop_
_entity.id
_entity.type
_entity.pdbx_description
1 polymer ?
#
loop_
_entity_poly.entity_id
_entity_poly.type
_entity_poly.pdbx_seq_one_letter_code
_entity_poly.pdbx_strand_id
1 'polypeptide(L)'
;AGFNTVRMSWVNATLPQDLERFDPVVEAAARHGVKIILANHTNEPGHGPQDNWGAQQKNGLWYDLGGASDGTDGGGNRGTTTDARFLEDWVTVARHYAGTDTVIGFDLRNEPLAIRGGSTWGTGDPKTDIRLMYERVGNAILAVNPQVLIIAEGPQNYRGSAAGVGPAPWGDLSLAERAPVRLTVPDRLVYSVHDYPPYVSGARPAGGPAKVAAMNRTWGYLVSRGIAPVWIGEMGANFDGSYENETVAESRVWAKTLVDYLNGRLGDQGGPTFRGPEQGVSTNWWLWGYRPGEQLVGTLDATGALRPAQLAVYRQLRQHA
;
A
#
# COMPACT_ATOMS: atom_id res chain seq x y z
N ALA A 1 11.13 -16.55 -9.35
CA ALA A 1 10.54 -15.29 -9.87
C ALA A 1 11.37 -14.06 -9.46
N GLY A 2 12.23 -14.17 -8.44
CA GLY A 2 13.09 -13.08 -7.96
C GLY A 2 12.43 -12.14 -6.96
N PHE A 3 11.27 -12.49 -6.42
CA PHE A 3 10.68 -11.75 -5.31
C PHE A 3 11.45 -12.00 -4.02
N ASN A 4 11.75 -10.94 -3.30
CA ASN A 4 12.44 -10.97 -2.01
C ASN A 4 11.57 -10.49 -0.83
N THR A 5 10.38 -9.99 -1.11
CA THR A 5 9.45 -9.46 -0.10
C THR A 5 8.01 -9.83 -0.44
N VAL A 6 7.22 -10.12 0.58
CA VAL A 6 5.77 -10.37 0.49
C VAL A 6 5.04 -9.45 1.45
N ARG A 7 3.99 -8.80 0.96
CA ARG A 7 3.03 -8.06 1.78
C ARG A 7 1.85 -8.96 2.11
N MET A 8 1.58 -9.16 3.39
CA MET A 8 0.49 -10.01 3.89
C MET A 8 -0.54 -9.16 4.61
N SER A 9 -1.78 -9.27 4.17
CA SER A 9 -2.89 -8.50 4.73
C SER A 9 -3.51 -9.20 5.93
N TRP A 10 -3.90 -8.43 6.96
CA TRP A 10 -4.66 -8.87 8.12
C TRP A 10 -5.77 -7.88 8.45
N VAL A 11 -6.74 -8.29 9.26
CA VAL A 11 -7.86 -7.46 9.72
C VAL A 11 -8.02 -7.55 11.23
N ASN A 12 -8.52 -6.47 11.86
CA ASN A 12 -8.63 -6.40 13.31
C ASN A 12 -9.58 -7.47 13.91
N ALA A 13 -10.67 -7.76 13.22
CA ALA A 13 -11.70 -8.68 13.72
C ALA A 13 -11.19 -10.13 13.86
N THR A 14 -10.17 -10.53 13.13
CA THR A 14 -9.61 -11.89 13.16
C THR A 14 -8.34 -12.04 13.99
N LEU A 15 -7.87 -10.95 14.60
CA LEU A 15 -6.74 -11.02 15.52
C LEU A 15 -7.23 -11.55 16.90
N PRO A 16 -6.53 -12.48 17.58
CA PRO A 16 -5.15 -12.94 17.28
C PRO A 16 -5.03 -14.16 16.36
N GLN A 17 -6.12 -14.75 15.88
CA GLN A 17 -6.09 -15.98 15.08
C GLN A 17 -5.24 -15.86 13.80
N ASP A 18 -5.14 -14.65 13.23
CA ASP A 18 -4.32 -14.43 12.06
C ASP A 18 -2.82 -14.63 12.34
N LEU A 19 -2.34 -14.38 13.57
CA LEU A 19 -0.94 -14.62 13.92
C LEU A 19 -0.61 -16.11 13.80
N GLU A 20 -1.49 -17.01 14.28
CA GLU A 20 -1.29 -18.45 14.17
C GLU A 20 -1.24 -18.93 12.72
N ARG A 21 -1.97 -18.26 11.81
CA ARG A 21 -1.96 -18.55 10.37
C ARG A 21 -0.71 -18.01 9.67
N PHE A 22 -0.17 -16.90 10.15
CA PHE A 22 0.98 -16.26 9.55
C PHE A 22 2.29 -16.89 9.97
N ASP A 23 2.40 -17.44 11.19
CA ASP A 23 3.63 -18.03 11.70
C ASP A 23 4.26 -19.06 10.76
N PRO A 24 3.52 -20.05 10.22
CA PRO A 24 4.08 -21.01 9.27
C PRO A 24 4.59 -20.34 7.97
N VAL A 25 3.94 -19.24 7.55
CA VAL A 25 4.35 -18.48 6.35
C VAL A 25 5.61 -17.68 6.64
N VAL A 26 5.70 -17.04 7.80
CA VAL A 26 6.89 -16.31 8.26
C VAL A 26 8.09 -17.24 8.38
N GLU A 27 7.90 -18.45 8.97
CA GLU A 27 8.94 -19.48 9.04
C GLU A 27 9.39 -19.96 7.64
N ALA A 28 8.44 -20.18 6.73
CA ALA A 28 8.76 -20.55 5.36
C ALA A 28 9.54 -19.43 4.65
N ALA A 29 9.11 -18.19 4.81
CA ALA A 29 9.80 -17.01 4.27
C ALA A 29 11.24 -16.92 4.79
N ALA A 30 11.46 -17.13 6.09
CA ALA A 30 12.78 -17.16 6.71
C ALA A 30 13.69 -18.20 6.05
N ARG A 31 13.20 -19.42 5.85
CA ARG A 31 13.97 -20.50 5.20
C ARG A 31 14.38 -20.18 3.75
N HIS A 32 13.64 -19.32 3.09
CA HIS A 32 13.87 -18.95 1.69
C HIS A 32 14.48 -17.54 1.52
N GLY A 33 14.84 -16.86 2.60
CA GLY A 33 15.40 -15.51 2.55
C GLY A 33 14.41 -14.44 2.09
N VAL A 34 13.10 -14.72 2.15
CA VAL A 34 12.04 -13.76 1.80
C VAL A 34 11.64 -12.95 3.04
N LYS A 35 11.45 -11.67 2.87
CA LYS A 35 11.00 -10.75 3.94
C LYS A 35 9.49 -10.57 3.90
N ILE A 36 8.90 -10.28 5.06
CA ILE A 36 7.46 -10.07 5.22
C ILE A 36 7.19 -8.64 5.67
N ILE A 37 6.20 -8.03 5.06
CA ILE A 37 5.55 -6.80 5.53
C ILE A 37 4.11 -7.16 5.88
N LEU A 38 3.68 -6.89 7.11
CA LEU A 38 2.29 -7.09 7.53
C LEU A 38 1.51 -5.80 7.34
N ALA A 39 0.34 -5.89 6.69
CA ALA A 39 -0.50 -4.76 6.35
C ALA A 39 -1.89 -4.88 6.98
N ASN A 40 -2.31 -3.88 7.73
CA ASN A 40 -3.69 -3.80 8.17
C ASN A 40 -4.58 -3.37 6.99
N HIS A 41 -5.41 -4.29 6.50
CA HIS A 41 -6.18 -4.03 5.28
C HIS A 41 -7.48 -3.30 5.58
N THR A 42 -8.32 -3.89 6.43
CA THR A 42 -9.58 -3.34 6.92
C THR A 42 -9.80 -3.77 8.37
N ASN A 43 -10.86 -3.29 9.01
CA ASN A 43 -11.18 -3.71 10.38
C ASN A 43 -11.81 -5.10 10.41
N GLU A 44 -12.60 -5.46 9.39
CA GLU A 44 -13.34 -6.73 9.31
C GLU A 44 -12.94 -7.55 8.07
N PRO A 45 -13.24 -8.88 8.08
CA PRO A 45 -12.96 -9.77 6.97
C PRO A 45 -13.66 -9.39 5.66
N GLY A 46 -13.12 -9.84 4.56
CA GLY A 46 -13.64 -9.54 3.23
C GLY A 46 -13.19 -8.17 2.77
N HIS A 47 -14.13 -7.31 2.45
CA HIS A 47 -13.89 -5.92 2.07
C HIS A 47 -14.15 -4.94 3.23
N GLY A 48 -14.13 -5.42 4.47
CA GLY A 48 -14.50 -4.66 5.65
C GLY A 48 -15.99 -4.31 5.69
N PRO A 49 -16.45 -3.44 6.59
CA PRO A 49 -17.84 -3.02 6.70
C PRO A 49 -18.22 -2.02 5.60
N GLN A 50 -18.07 -2.41 4.35
CA GLN A 50 -18.27 -1.57 3.17
C GLN A 50 -19.04 -2.31 2.07
N ASP A 51 -19.72 -1.53 1.22
CA ASP A 51 -20.54 -2.03 0.12
C ASP A 51 -19.89 -1.72 -1.24
N ASN A 52 -18.69 -1.19 -1.27
CA ASN A 52 -18.02 -0.80 -2.49
C ASN A 52 -16.91 -1.79 -2.88
N TRP A 53 -16.39 -1.61 -4.07
CA TRP A 53 -15.42 -2.49 -4.70
C TRP A 53 -14.02 -2.46 -4.09
N GLY A 54 -13.71 -1.44 -3.33
CA GLY A 54 -12.39 -1.30 -2.75
C GLY A 54 -12.25 -2.17 -1.52
N ALA A 55 -11.10 -2.72 -1.27
CA ALA A 55 -10.73 -3.31 0.00
C ALA A 55 -10.41 -2.22 1.03
N GLN A 56 -11.09 -1.07 0.96
CA GLN A 56 -10.90 0.06 1.85
C GLN A 56 -11.99 0.08 2.92
N GLN A 57 -11.64 0.59 4.09
CA GLN A 57 -12.63 0.86 5.13
C GLN A 57 -13.63 1.92 4.64
N LYS A 58 -14.94 1.62 4.72
CA LYS A 58 -16.00 2.45 4.12
C LYS A 58 -16.01 3.90 4.63
N ASN A 59 -15.77 4.09 5.92
CA ASN A 59 -15.70 5.42 6.54
C ASN A 59 -14.38 6.16 6.25
N GLY A 60 -13.41 5.48 5.62
CA GLY A 60 -12.09 6.03 5.30
C GLY A 60 -11.13 6.18 6.47
N LEU A 61 -11.52 5.76 7.68
CA LEU A 61 -10.73 5.86 8.91
C LEU A 61 -10.06 4.51 9.25
N TRP A 62 -9.28 4.49 10.31
CA TRP A 62 -8.64 3.29 10.87
C TRP A 62 -9.46 2.66 12.00
N TYR A 63 -10.60 3.25 12.36
CA TYR A 63 -11.49 2.79 13.42
C TYR A 63 -12.95 2.96 13.00
N ASP A 64 -13.85 2.28 13.70
CA ASP A 64 -15.28 2.29 13.45
C ASP A 64 -15.97 3.35 14.31
N LEU A 65 -16.96 4.01 13.72
CA LEU A 65 -17.77 5.04 14.40
C LEU A 65 -19.02 4.47 15.06
N GLY A 66 -19.28 3.17 14.87
CA GLY A 66 -20.48 2.49 15.38
C GLY A 66 -21.76 2.81 14.62
N GLY A 67 -21.65 3.42 13.43
CA GLY A 67 -22.76 3.89 12.63
C GLY A 67 -22.86 3.24 11.24
N ALA A 68 -23.83 3.67 10.46
CA ALA A 68 -24.02 3.22 9.07
C ALA A 68 -22.85 3.63 8.14
N SER A 69 -22.05 4.64 8.53
CA SER A 69 -20.87 5.07 7.80
C SER A 69 -19.76 4.02 7.77
N ASP A 70 -19.72 3.11 8.75
CA ASP A 70 -18.72 2.04 8.79
C ASP A 70 -19.02 0.91 7.79
N GLY A 71 -20.26 0.81 7.31
CA GLY A 71 -20.69 -0.29 6.48
C GLY A 71 -21.00 -1.54 7.29
N THR A 72 -21.00 -2.69 6.62
CA THR A 72 -21.20 -3.99 7.22
C THR A 72 -20.20 -4.99 6.64
N ASP A 73 -19.83 -6.02 7.41
CA ASP A 73 -19.10 -7.17 6.88
C ASP A 73 -20.00 -8.01 5.94
N GLY A 74 -19.44 -9.03 5.30
CA GLY A 74 -20.19 -9.96 4.45
C GLY A 74 -21.33 -10.73 5.17
N GLY A 75 -21.36 -10.70 6.49
CA GLY A 75 -22.41 -11.27 7.34
C GLY A 75 -23.45 -10.25 7.81
N GLY A 76 -23.34 -8.99 7.39
CA GLY A 76 -24.24 -7.90 7.79
C GLY A 76 -23.92 -7.28 9.17
N ASN A 77 -22.83 -7.65 9.80
CA ASN A 77 -22.44 -7.08 11.10
C ASN A 77 -21.70 -5.76 10.90
N ARG A 78 -21.91 -4.82 11.82
CA ARG A 78 -21.16 -3.55 11.84
C ARG A 78 -19.82 -3.74 12.53
N GLY A 79 -18.84 -2.95 12.07
CA GLY A 79 -17.54 -2.92 12.70
C GLY A 79 -17.56 -2.38 14.12
N THR A 80 -16.64 -2.90 14.93
CA THR A 80 -16.50 -2.58 16.35
C THR A 80 -15.08 -2.23 16.78
N THR A 81 -14.17 -2.06 15.82
CA THR A 81 -12.78 -1.70 16.08
C THR A 81 -12.69 -0.24 16.51
N THR A 82 -12.47 0.00 17.80
CA THR A 82 -12.21 1.35 18.32
C THR A 82 -10.80 1.82 17.99
N ASP A 83 -10.55 3.12 18.10
CA ASP A 83 -9.21 3.69 17.94
C ASP A 83 -8.19 3.11 18.93
N ALA A 84 -8.61 2.88 20.18
CA ALA A 84 -7.77 2.22 21.18
C ALA A 84 -7.48 0.76 20.81
N ARG A 85 -8.50 0.00 20.37
CA ARG A 85 -8.34 -1.37 19.88
C ARG A 85 -7.38 -1.46 18.71
N PHE A 86 -7.47 -0.56 17.74
CA PHE A 86 -6.57 -0.52 16.60
C PHE A 86 -5.09 -0.39 17.02
N LEU A 87 -4.81 0.49 17.99
CA LEU A 87 -3.46 0.63 18.55
C LEU A 87 -3.02 -0.63 19.29
N GLU A 88 -3.87 -1.21 20.14
CA GLU A 88 -3.57 -2.43 20.91
C GLU A 88 -3.30 -3.63 20.01
N ASP A 89 -4.07 -3.80 18.95
CA ASP A 89 -3.91 -4.85 17.95
C ASP A 89 -2.53 -4.73 17.27
N TRP A 90 -2.14 -3.52 16.85
CA TRP A 90 -0.81 -3.30 16.26
C TRP A 90 0.34 -3.56 17.24
N VAL A 91 0.20 -3.16 18.50
CA VAL A 91 1.21 -3.46 19.54
C VAL A 91 1.30 -4.96 19.79
N THR A 92 0.18 -5.67 19.73
CA THR A 92 0.14 -7.14 19.84
C THR A 92 0.90 -7.81 18.68
N VAL A 93 0.63 -7.41 17.43
CA VAL A 93 1.38 -7.88 16.25
C VAL A 93 2.87 -7.57 16.38
N ALA A 94 3.20 -6.36 16.80
CA ALA A 94 4.59 -5.93 16.92
C ALA A 94 5.37 -6.71 17.98
N ARG A 95 4.76 -7.04 19.12
CA ARG A 95 5.36 -7.89 20.16
C ARG A 95 5.53 -9.32 19.70
N HIS A 96 4.55 -9.88 18.99
CA HIS A 96 4.58 -11.25 18.49
C HIS A 96 5.79 -11.48 17.58
N TYR A 97 6.08 -10.52 16.71
CA TYR A 97 7.21 -10.61 15.77
C TYR A 97 8.47 -9.87 16.22
N ALA A 98 8.54 -9.46 17.49
CA ALA A 98 9.76 -8.83 18.00
C ALA A 98 10.94 -9.82 18.00
N GLY A 99 12.08 -9.37 17.46
CA GLY A 99 13.29 -10.19 17.39
C GLY A 99 13.38 -11.15 16.21
N THR A 100 12.42 -11.11 15.25
CA THR A 100 12.55 -11.83 13.97
C THR A 100 13.05 -10.89 12.87
N ASP A 101 14.05 -11.36 12.11
CA ASP A 101 14.58 -10.63 10.96
C ASP A 101 13.72 -10.81 9.69
N THR A 102 12.70 -11.67 9.74
CA THR A 102 11.86 -11.99 8.60
C THR A 102 10.75 -10.95 8.43
N VAL A 103 10.09 -10.53 9.52
CA VAL A 103 9.09 -9.47 9.48
C VAL A 103 9.82 -8.13 9.62
N ILE A 104 9.92 -7.40 8.51
CA ILE A 104 10.73 -6.18 8.41
C ILE A 104 9.94 -4.89 8.50
N GLY A 105 8.62 -4.94 8.36
CA GLY A 105 7.80 -3.73 8.34
C GLY A 105 6.33 -3.97 8.61
N PHE A 106 5.69 -2.91 9.06
CA PHE A 106 4.25 -2.84 9.30
C PHE A 106 3.65 -1.69 8.50
N ASP A 107 2.77 -2.05 7.56
CA ASP A 107 1.98 -1.13 6.75
C ASP A 107 0.68 -0.85 7.51
N LEU A 108 0.66 0.32 8.15
CA LEU A 108 -0.27 0.56 9.26
C LEU A 108 -1.73 0.66 8.83
N ARG A 109 -2.00 1.11 7.61
CA ARG A 109 -3.38 1.15 7.10
C ARG A 109 -3.41 1.15 5.59
N ASN A 110 -4.11 0.16 5.01
CA ASN A 110 -4.37 0.08 3.58
C ASN A 110 -5.34 1.16 3.13
N GLU A 111 -4.96 1.88 2.08
CA GLU A 111 -5.78 2.78 1.28
C GLU A 111 -6.79 3.65 2.06
N PRO A 112 -6.32 4.48 3.00
CA PRO A 112 -7.22 5.38 3.72
C PRO A 112 -7.93 6.32 2.75
N LEU A 113 -9.25 6.53 2.93
CA LEU A 113 -10.05 7.32 1.99
C LEU A 113 -10.20 8.78 2.46
N ALA A 114 -9.85 9.73 1.59
CA ALA A 114 -10.09 11.15 1.79
C ALA A 114 -11.52 11.56 1.36
N ILE A 115 -12.51 10.88 1.93
CA ILE A 115 -13.94 11.19 1.76
C ILE A 115 -14.43 12.13 2.86
N ARG A 116 -15.68 12.60 2.76
CA ARG A 116 -16.28 13.43 3.80
C ARG A 116 -16.32 12.69 5.14
N GLY A 117 -15.62 13.20 6.14
CA GLY A 117 -15.50 12.58 7.45
C GLY A 117 -14.46 11.44 7.53
N GLY A 118 -13.80 11.12 6.42
CA GLY A 118 -12.72 10.15 6.36
C GLY A 118 -11.34 10.74 6.67
N SER A 119 -10.29 10.07 6.20
CA SER A 119 -8.91 10.45 6.51
C SER A 119 -8.51 11.78 5.90
N THR A 120 -7.76 12.54 6.67
CA THR A 120 -7.12 13.80 6.27
C THR A 120 -5.61 13.70 6.53
N TRP A 121 -4.83 14.68 6.05
CA TRP A 121 -3.39 14.75 6.28
C TRP A 121 -2.98 16.15 6.74
N GLY A 122 -2.34 16.23 7.92
CA GLY A 122 -1.77 17.48 8.43
C GLY A 122 -2.78 18.51 8.93
N THR A 123 -4.01 18.10 9.21
CA THR A 123 -5.06 18.98 9.73
C THR A 123 -4.95 19.20 11.24
N GLY A 124 -4.28 18.30 11.96
CA GLY A 124 -4.18 18.34 13.41
C GLY A 124 -5.39 17.76 14.15
N ASP A 125 -6.43 17.31 13.46
CA ASP A 125 -7.58 16.66 14.08
C ASP A 125 -7.25 15.18 14.38
N PRO A 126 -7.15 14.78 15.66
CA PRO A 126 -6.76 13.40 16.01
C PRO A 126 -7.78 12.34 15.58
N LYS A 127 -8.98 12.75 15.16
CA LYS A 127 -10.01 11.81 14.69
C LYS A 127 -9.92 11.49 13.21
N THR A 128 -9.31 12.37 12.42
CA THR A 128 -9.25 12.23 10.96
C THR A 128 -7.86 12.38 10.38
N ASP A 129 -6.93 13.08 11.06
CA ASP A 129 -5.55 13.24 10.60
C ASP A 129 -4.78 11.92 10.75
N ILE A 130 -4.75 11.14 9.66
CA ILE A 130 -4.11 9.83 9.66
C ILE A 130 -2.61 9.91 9.93
N ARG A 131 -1.96 11.05 9.61
CA ARG A 131 -0.57 11.29 9.96
C ARG A 131 -0.35 11.18 11.48
N LEU A 132 -1.27 11.74 12.29
CA LEU A 132 -1.20 11.63 13.75
C LEU A 132 -1.41 10.18 14.22
N MET A 133 -2.27 9.43 13.55
CA MET A 133 -2.41 7.99 13.81
C MET A 133 -1.11 7.25 13.53
N TYR A 134 -0.46 7.49 12.38
CA TYR A 134 0.83 6.87 12.06
C TYR A 134 1.91 7.21 13.09
N GLU A 135 1.98 8.44 13.57
CA GLU A 135 2.90 8.83 14.64
C GLU A 135 2.62 8.07 15.94
N ARG A 136 1.37 8.06 16.38
CA ARG A 136 0.96 7.46 17.65
C ARG A 136 1.14 5.93 17.63
N VAL A 137 0.60 5.27 16.62
CA VAL A 137 0.68 3.81 16.49
C VAL A 137 2.11 3.37 16.16
N GLY A 138 2.79 4.06 15.24
CA GLY A 138 4.17 3.76 14.87
C GLY A 138 5.13 3.88 16.06
N ASN A 139 5.00 4.92 16.88
CA ASN A 139 5.81 5.07 18.08
C ASN A 139 5.51 4.01 19.14
N ALA A 140 4.25 3.60 19.30
CA ALA A 140 3.91 2.50 20.21
C ALA A 140 4.48 1.15 19.74
N ILE A 141 4.47 0.89 18.43
CA ILE A 141 5.14 -0.27 17.81
C ILE A 141 6.66 -0.23 18.09
N LEU A 142 7.30 0.90 17.79
CA LEU A 142 8.76 1.05 17.93
C LEU A 142 9.23 0.96 19.38
N ALA A 143 8.37 1.25 20.33
CA ALA A 143 8.66 1.04 21.76
C ALA A 143 8.82 -0.45 22.13
N VAL A 144 8.21 -1.37 21.39
CA VAL A 144 8.26 -2.82 21.64
C VAL A 144 9.04 -3.59 20.57
N ASN A 145 9.17 -3.02 19.37
CA ASN A 145 9.92 -3.60 18.26
C ASN A 145 10.64 -2.50 17.46
N PRO A 146 11.80 -2.02 17.92
CA PRO A 146 12.48 -0.85 17.36
C PRO A 146 13.16 -1.09 16.01
N GLN A 147 13.21 -2.33 15.53
CA GLN A 147 13.91 -2.69 14.30
C GLN A 147 13.04 -2.65 13.05
N VAL A 148 11.71 -2.67 13.20
CA VAL A 148 10.80 -2.70 12.07
C VAL A 148 10.63 -1.34 11.38
N LEU A 149 10.30 -1.38 10.11
CA LEU A 149 9.87 -0.20 9.36
C LEU A 149 8.40 0.10 9.65
N ILE A 150 8.08 1.36 9.78
CA ILE A 150 6.71 1.87 9.86
C ILE A 150 6.36 2.42 8.48
N ILE A 151 5.32 1.86 7.87
CA ILE A 151 4.89 2.23 6.54
C ILE A 151 3.60 3.03 6.65
N ALA A 152 3.61 4.22 6.03
CA ALA A 152 2.54 5.21 6.11
C ALA A 152 2.04 5.55 4.71
N GLU A 153 0.83 5.11 4.38
CA GLU A 153 0.19 5.40 3.10
C GLU A 153 -0.53 6.74 3.14
N GLY A 154 -0.38 7.51 2.07
CA GLY A 154 -1.14 8.76 1.90
C GLY A 154 -2.62 8.47 1.68
N PRO A 155 -3.54 9.40 2.05
CA PRO A 155 -4.96 9.22 1.78
C PRO A 155 -5.25 9.12 0.28
N GLN A 156 -6.16 8.23 -0.08
CA GLN A 156 -6.66 8.14 -1.44
C GLN A 156 -7.49 9.37 -1.77
N ASN A 157 -7.02 10.12 -2.75
CA ASN A 157 -7.72 11.31 -3.21
C ASN A 157 -8.81 10.91 -4.21
N TYR A 158 -10.00 10.62 -3.69
CA TYR A 158 -11.14 10.21 -4.51
C TYR A 158 -11.91 11.45 -5.00
N ARG A 159 -12.02 11.61 -6.36
CA ARG A 159 -12.87 12.57 -7.07
C ARG A 159 -13.08 13.91 -6.36
N GLY A 160 -12.15 14.83 -6.49
CA GLY A 160 -12.35 16.21 -6.06
C GLY A 160 -12.03 16.47 -4.58
N SER A 161 -10.96 15.90 -4.07
CA SER A 161 -10.48 16.20 -2.72
C SER A 161 -10.16 17.69 -2.55
N ALA A 162 -10.27 18.14 -1.31
CA ALA A 162 -10.00 19.52 -0.89
C ALA A 162 -8.57 20.03 -1.18
N ALA A 163 -7.65 19.17 -1.61
CA ALA A 163 -6.26 19.53 -1.91
C ALA A 163 -6.04 20.11 -3.32
N GLY A 164 -7.08 20.21 -4.16
CA GLY A 164 -6.96 20.81 -5.50
C GLY A 164 -6.02 20.08 -6.46
N VAL A 165 -5.49 18.95 -6.06
CA VAL A 165 -4.70 18.05 -6.90
C VAL A 165 -5.69 17.12 -7.57
N GLY A 166 -5.71 17.06 -8.90
CA GLY A 166 -6.57 16.14 -9.64
C GLY A 166 -6.46 14.70 -9.12
N PRO A 167 -7.26 13.75 -9.63
CA PRO A 167 -7.34 12.42 -9.07
C PRO A 167 -5.95 11.84 -8.88
N ALA A 168 -5.43 11.94 -7.67
CA ALA A 168 -4.23 11.24 -7.29
C ALA A 168 -4.63 9.77 -7.12
N PRO A 169 -3.96 8.84 -7.76
CA PRO A 169 -4.10 7.44 -7.44
C PRO A 169 -3.79 7.25 -5.95
N TRP A 170 -4.25 6.19 -5.40
CA TRP A 170 -4.11 5.80 -4.00
C TRP A 170 -2.76 6.21 -3.38
N GLY A 171 -2.80 7.10 -2.38
CA GLY A 171 -1.63 7.59 -1.69
C GLY A 171 -1.21 9.01 -2.05
N ASP A 172 -2.03 10.03 -1.76
CA ASP A 172 -1.62 11.43 -1.89
C ASP A 172 -0.69 11.84 -0.73
N LEU A 173 0.58 11.98 -1.04
CA LEU A 173 1.62 12.44 -0.12
C LEU A 173 2.08 13.88 -0.41
N SER A 174 1.32 14.65 -1.19
CA SER A 174 1.68 16.02 -1.58
C SER A 174 1.92 16.96 -0.39
N LEU A 175 1.40 16.63 0.77
CA LEU A 175 1.58 17.38 2.02
C LEU A 175 2.64 16.78 2.96
N ALA A 176 3.26 15.65 2.62
CA ALA A 176 4.15 14.94 3.55
C ALA A 176 5.41 15.75 3.93
N GLU A 177 5.92 16.60 3.04
CA GLU A 177 7.04 17.51 3.38
C GLU A 177 6.64 18.57 4.40
N ARG A 178 5.42 19.12 4.31
CA ARG A 178 4.94 20.16 5.22
C ARG A 178 4.44 19.60 6.54
N ALA A 179 3.88 18.41 6.51
CA ALA A 179 3.35 17.70 7.66
C ALA A 179 3.89 16.26 7.66
N PRO A 180 5.18 16.05 7.95
CA PRO A 180 5.77 14.72 7.96
C PRO A 180 5.27 13.87 9.13
N VAL A 181 5.29 12.56 8.96
CA VAL A 181 5.16 11.60 10.07
C VAL A 181 6.46 11.64 10.91
N ARG A 182 6.32 11.77 12.22
CA ARG A 182 7.47 11.88 13.15
C ARG A 182 7.54 10.67 14.05
N LEU A 183 8.59 9.88 13.87
CA LEU A 183 8.86 8.70 14.69
C LEU A 183 9.99 8.99 15.69
N THR A 184 9.91 8.37 16.87
CA THR A 184 10.91 8.50 17.93
C THR A 184 12.19 7.75 17.64
N VAL A 185 12.11 6.69 16.82
CA VAL A 185 13.28 5.94 16.35
C VAL A 185 13.60 6.43 14.93
N PRO A 186 14.81 6.96 14.68
CA PRO A 186 15.17 7.45 13.35
C PRO A 186 15.26 6.31 12.34
N ASP A 187 15.14 6.67 11.05
CA ASP A 187 15.32 5.75 9.92
C ASP A 187 14.36 4.53 9.93
N ARG A 188 13.14 4.73 10.44
CA ARG A 188 12.11 3.69 10.46
C ARG A 188 10.88 4.02 9.64
N LEU A 189 10.80 5.21 9.05
CA LEU A 189 9.67 5.62 8.23
C LEU A 189 9.90 5.28 6.76
N VAL A 190 8.88 4.67 6.15
CA VAL A 190 8.72 4.53 4.69
C VAL A 190 7.33 5.05 4.34
N TYR A 191 7.23 5.91 3.35
CA TYR A 191 5.92 6.27 2.82
C TYR A 191 5.45 5.25 1.78
N SER A 192 4.15 5.03 1.70
CA SER A 192 3.53 4.10 0.76
C SER A 192 2.54 4.80 -0.16
N VAL A 193 2.49 4.33 -1.39
CA VAL A 193 1.46 4.65 -2.37
C VAL A 193 1.10 3.38 -3.14
N HIS A 194 -0.11 3.33 -3.70
CA HIS A 194 -0.51 2.30 -4.65
C HIS A 194 -0.64 2.92 -6.04
N ASP A 195 -0.39 2.16 -7.08
CA ASP A 195 -0.53 2.65 -8.46
C ASP A 195 -1.06 1.55 -9.38
N TYR A 196 -2.18 1.83 -10.02
CA TYR A 196 -2.88 0.94 -10.91
C TYR A 196 -3.24 1.63 -12.23
N PRO A 197 -3.45 0.88 -13.33
CA PRO A 197 -3.88 1.45 -14.59
C PRO A 197 -5.29 2.07 -14.50
N PRO A 198 -5.64 2.98 -15.43
CA PRO A 198 -6.90 3.72 -15.37
C PRO A 198 -8.18 2.89 -15.34
N TYR A 199 -8.20 1.70 -15.95
CA TYR A 199 -9.38 0.85 -15.87
C TYR A 199 -9.67 0.33 -14.45
N VAL A 200 -8.66 0.32 -13.58
CA VAL A 200 -8.79 0.01 -12.14
C VAL A 200 -8.98 1.30 -11.34
N SER A 201 -8.07 2.27 -11.53
CA SER A 201 -8.01 3.47 -10.70
C SER A 201 -8.95 4.59 -11.13
N GLY A 202 -9.40 4.60 -12.37
CA GLY A 202 -10.04 5.76 -13.00
C GLY A 202 -9.09 6.94 -13.24
N ALA A 203 -7.83 6.87 -12.83
CA ALA A 203 -6.85 7.95 -12.96
C ALA A 203 -6.24 8.01 -14.36
N ARG A 204 -6.41 9.13 -15.05
CA ARG A 204 -5.87 9.35 -16.39
C ARG A 204 -4.87 10.50 -16.40
N PRO A 205 -3.86 10.46 -17.30
CA PRO A 205 -3.62 9.43 -18.33
C PRO A 205 -2.93 8.18 -17.77
N ALA A 206 -2.99 7.08 -18.54
CA ALA A 206 -2.31 5.82 -18.17
C ALA A 206 -0.79 5.98 -18.10
N GLY A 207 -0.19 6.84 -18.90
CA GLY A 207 1.25 7.02 -18.96
C GLY A 207 1.68 8.35 -19.57
N GLY A 208 2.98 8.46 -19.87
CA GLY A 208 3.58 9.63 -20.49
C GLY A 208 3.83 10.80 -19.53
N PRO A 209 4.23 11.99 -20.05
CA PRO A 209 4.67 13.11 -19.23
C PRO A 209 3.65 13.60 -18.19
N ALA A 210 2.36 13.52 -18.50
CA ALA A 210 1.32 13.96 -17.56
C ALA A 210 1.19 13.02 -16.36
N LYS A 211 1.35 11.68 -16.53
CA LYS A 211 1.43 10.74 -15.41
C LYS A 211 2.69 10.99 -14.58
N VAL A 212 3.84 11.19 -15.24
CA VAL A 212 5.08 11.52 -14.55
C VAL A 212 4.93 12.79 -13.71
N ALA A 213 4.33 13.84 -14.27
CA ALA A 213 4.05 15.08 -13.53
C ALA A 213 3.11 14.85 -12.33
N ALA A 214 2.12 13.97 -12.45
CA ALA A 214 1.25 13.60 -11.34
C ALA A 214 2.04 12.87 -10.23
N MET A 215 2.83 11.86 -10.57
CA MET A 215 3.69 11.16 -9.60
C MET A 215 4.67 12.12 -8.92
N ASN A 216 5.32 13.01 -9.66
CA ASN A 216 6.24 14.01 -9.10
C ASN A 216 5.56 14.90 -8.05
N ARG A 217 4.29 15.30 -8.27
CA ARG A 217 3.56 16.16 -7.33
C ARG A 217 3.07 15.42 -6.10
N THR A 218 2.68 14.16 -6.24
CA THR A 218 2.01 13.41 -5.17
C THR A 218 2.99 12.70 -4.25
N TRP A 219 4.08 12.13 -4.77
CA TRP A 219 5.01 11.35 -3.96
C TRP A 219 6.46 11.33 -4.47
N GLY A 220 6.67 11.44 -5.77
CA GLY A 220 7.99 11.26 -6.37
C GLY A 220 9.01 12.30 -5.93
N TYR A 221 8.55 13.49 -5.56
CA TYR A 221 9.40 14.53 -5.00
C TYR A 221 10.09 14.11 -3.69
N LEU A 222 9.46 13.22 -2.90
CA LEU A 222 10.06 12.69 -1.69
C LEU A 222 11.34 11.92 -2.00
N VAL A 223 11.29 11.11 -3.06
CA VAL A 223 12.43 10.32 -3.52
C VAL A 223 13.46 11.18 -4.24
N SER A 224 13.04 11.99 -5.23
CA SER A 224 13.94 12.76 -6.07
C SER A 224 14.72 13.83 -5.28
N ARG A 225 14.17 14.32 -4.18
CA ARG A 225 14.79 15.29 -3.27
C ARG A 225 15.45 14.65 -2.04
N GLY A 226 15.43 13.33 -1.92
CA GLY A 226 16.01 12.61 -0.79
C GLY A 226 15.35 12.92 0.56
N ILE A 227 14.03 13.20 0.58
CA ILE A 227 13.30 13.55 1.81
C ILE A 227 12.96 12.29 2.61
N ALA A 228 12.43 11.27 1.94
CA ALA A 228 12.07 9.99 2.56
C ALA A 228 12.01 8.88 1.52
N PRO A 229 12.22 7.61 1.91
CA PRO A 229 11.96 6.47 1.05
C PRO A 229 10.46 6.33 0.78
N VAL A 230 10.13 5.89 -0.44
CA VAL A 230 8.77 5.57 -0.87
C VAL A 230 8.74 4.12 -1.36
N TRP A 231 7.68 3.42 -1.05
CA TRP A 231 7.39 2.07 -1.48
C TRP A 231 6.06 2.03 -2.24
N ILE A 232 6.01 1.30 -3.36
CA ILE A 232 4.73 1.01 -4.02
C ILE A 232 4.14 -0.23 -3.36
N GLY A 233 3.25 -0.03 -2.40
CA GLY A 233 2.68 -1.10 -1.59
C GLY A 233 1.80 -2.07 -2.37
N GLU A 234 1.14 -1.56 -3.40
CA GLU A 234 0.39 -2.37 -4.36
C GLU A 234 0.49 -1.79 -5.77
N MET A 235 0.65 -2.68 -6.73
CA MET A 235 0.54 -2.40 -8.15
C MET A 235 0.16 -3.68 -8.90
N GLY A 236 -0.57 -3.57 -10.00
CA GLY A 236 -0.95 -4.75 -10.78
C GLY A 236 -1.76 -4.37 -12.00
N ALA A 237 -1.82 -5.27 -12.97
CA ALA A 237 -2.58 -5.04 -14.20
C ALA A 237 -2.84 -6.35 -14.97
N ASN A 238 -3.69 -6.26 -15.99
CA ASN A 238 -3.91 -7.31 -16.95
C ASN A 238 -2.94 -7.18 -18.14
N PHE A 239 -2.01 -8.12 -18.29
CA PHE A 239 -1.04 -8.12 -19.41
C PHE A 239 -1.27 -9.20 -20.44
N ASP A 240 -2.12 -10.19 -20.18
CA ASP A 240 -2.33 -11.38 -21.01
C ASP A 240 -3.76 -11.51 -21.56
N GLY A 241 -4.66 -10.58 -21.22
CA GLY A 241 -6.05 -10.61 -21.65
C GLY A 241 -6.95 -11.52 -20.82
N SER A 242 -6.49 -12.03 -19.68
CA SER A 242 -7.30 -12.93 -18.82
C SER A 242 -8.49 -12.26 -18.17
N TYR A 243 -8.56 -10.93 -18.16
CA TYR A 243 -9.72 -10.15 -17.73
C TYR A 243 -10.47 -9.64 -18.95
N GLU A 244 -10.13 -8.46 -19.47
CA GLU A 244 -10.71 -7.85 -20.66
C GLU A 244 -9.58 -7.48 -21.62
N ASN A 245 -9.63 -7.98 -22.86
CA ASN A 245 -8.54 -7.80 -23.82
C ASN A 245 -8.19 -6.34 -24.10
N GLU A 246 -9.18 -5.46 -24.13
CA GLU A 246 -9.01 -4.03 -24.34
C GLU A 246 -8.18 -3.35 -23.27
N THR A 247 -8.12 -3.90 -22.06
CA THR A 247 -7.33 -3.34 -20.95
C THR A 247 -5.82 -3.60 -21.09
N VAL A 248 -5.42 -4.56 -21.93
CA VAL A 248 -4.00 -4.94 -22.11
C VAL A 248 -3.17 -3.80 -22.67
N ALA A 249 -3.67 -3.07 -23.64
CA ALA A 249 -2.94 -1.94 -24.25
C ALA A 249 -2.71 -0.83 -23.22
N GLU A 250 -3.73 -0.48 -22.45
CA GLU A 250 -3.65 0.53 -21.39
C GLU A 250 -2.70 0.08 -20.26
N SER A 251 -2.76 -1.21 -19.89
CA SER A 251 -1.84 -1.82 -18.91
C SER A 251 -0.38 -1.69 -19.31
N ARG A 252 -0.07 -1.92 -20.58
CA ARG A 252 1.29 -1.81 -21.11
C ARG A 252 1.81 -0.37 -21.11
N VAL A 253 0.97 0.61 -21.47
CA VAL A 253 1.32 2.03 -21.43
C VAL A 253 1.58 2.47 -19.99
N TRP A 254 0.71 2.07 -19.07
CA TRP A 254 0.84 2.32 -17.64
C TRP A 254 2.13 1.70 -17.09
N ALA A 255 2.35 0.41 -17.31
CA ALA A 255 3.51 -0.32 -16.81
C ALA A 255 4.82 0.26 -17.34
N LYS A 256 4.89 0.58 -18.65
CA LYS A 256 6.09 1.19 -19.22
C LYS A 256 6.47 2.49 -18.51
N THR A 257 5.50 3.37 -18.31
CA THR A 257 5.77 4.66 -17.66
C THR A 257 6.17 4.48 -16.20
N LEU A 258 5.43 3.63 -15.45
CA LEU A 258 5.71 3.40 -14.03
C LEU A 258 7.07 2.71 -13.84
N VAL A 259 7.35 1.65 -14.57
CA VAL A 259 8.62 0.92 -14.50
C VAL A 259 9.82 1.81 -14.86
N ASP A 260 9.71 2.64 -15.90
CA ASP A 260 10.77 3.57 -16.26
C ASP A 260 10.99 4.63 -15.17
N TYR A 261 9.90 5.09 -14.53
CA TYR A 261 9.98 6.02 -13.41
C TYR A 261 10.65 5.38 -12.19
N LEU A 262 10.23 4.19 -11.79
CA LEU A 262 10.78 3.45 -10.65
C LEU A 262 12.24 3.05 -10.85
N ASN A 263 12.66 2.89 -12.10
CA ASN A 263 14.07 2.63 -12.47
C ASN A 263 14.92 3.91 -12.62
N GLY A 264 14.35 5.10 -12.43
CA GLY A 264 15.07 6.36 -12.54
C GLY A 264 15.43 6.77 -13.98
N ARG A 265 14.64 6.30 -14.98
CA ARG A 265 14.91 6.56 -16.41
C ARG A 265 14.21 7.82 -16.94
N LEU A 266 13.38 8.48 -16.14
CA LEU A 266 12.59 9.65 -16.53
C LEU A 266 13.03 10.94 -15.82
N GLY A 267 14.33 11.06 -15.56
CA GLY A 267 14.90 12.25 -14.93
C GLY A 267 14.75 13.52 -15.77
N ASP A 268 14.74 13.40 -17.09
CA ASP A 268 14.47 14.48 -18.04
C ASP A 268 13.04 15.04 -17.90
N GLN A 269 12.13 14.27 -17.34
CA GLN A 269 10.75 14.66 -17.03
C GLN A 269 10.55 15.02 -15.54
N GLY A 270 11.64 15.21 -14.79
CA GLY A 270 11.62 15.54 -13.37
C GLY A 270 11.39 14.35 -12.44
N GLY A 271 11.40 13.12 -12.96
CA GLY A 271 11.35 11.90 -12.15
C GLY A 271 12.64 11.67 -11.35
N PRO A 272 12.65 10.70 -10.43
CA PRO A 272 13.86 10.35 -9.69
C PRO A 272 14.95 9.84 -10.62
N THR A 273 16.20 10.05 -10.20
CA THR A 273 17.38 9.49 -10.84
C THR A 273 18.22 8.76 -9.80
N PHE A 274 18.65 7.55 -10.12
CA PHE A 274 19.40 6.72 -9.19
C PHE A 274 20.86 6.57 -9.65
N ARG A 275 21.80 6.82 -8.75
CA ARG A 275 23.24 6.79 -9.03
C ARG A 275 23.92 5.47 -8.66
N GLY A 276 23.23 4.63 -7.89
CA GLY A 276 23.78 3.37 -7.40
C GLY A 276 22.76 2.25 -7.35
N PRO A 277 23.21 1.01 -7.21
CA PRO A 277 22.32 -0.16 -7.13
C PRO A 277 21.44 -0.17 -5.86
N GLU A 278 21.86 0.54 -4.83
CA GLU A 278 21.13 0.63 -3.55
C GLU A 278 20.01 1.67 -3.57
N GLN A 279 19.90 2.44 -4.65
CA GLN A 279 18.87 3.46 -4.82
C GLN A 279 17.76 2.96 -5.74
N GLY A 280 16.53 3.14 -5.32
CA GLY A 280 15.36 2.75 -6.10
C GLY A 280 14.08 2.91 -5.31
N VAL A 281 12.97 2.62 -5.95
CA VAL A 281 11.66 2.53 -5.32
C VAL A 281 11.25 1.07 -5.34
N SER A 282 11.13 0.48 -4.15
CA SER A 282 10.67 -0.90 -3.99
C SER A 282 9.20 -1.04 -4.29
N THR A 283 8.79 -2.22 -4.74
CA THR A 283 7.41 -2.46 -5.16
C THR A 283 6.88 -3.78 -4.65
N ASN A 284 5.56 -3.86 -4.51
CA ASN A 284 4.85 -5.10 -4.27
C ASN A 284 3.73 -5.26 -5.30
N TRP A 285 3.60 -6.47 -5.85
CA TRP A 285 2.59 -6.76 -6.86
C TRP A 285 1.33 -7.33 -6.23
N TRP A 286 0.20 -6.72 -6.52
CA TRP A 286 -1.12 -7.24 -6.23
C TRP A 286 -1.67 -7.94 -7.47
N LEU A 287 -1.96 -9.24 -7.48
CA LEU A 287 -1.81 -10.15 -6.33
C LEU A 287 -0.97 -11.38 -6.74
N TRP A 288 -0.55 -12.17 -5.76
CA TRP A 288 0.20 -13.40 -6.03
C TRP A 288 -0.67 -14.48 -6.66
N GLY A 289 -1.83 -14.80 -6.03
CA GLY A 289 -2.70 -15.90 -6.39
C GLY A 289 -3.56 -15.67 -7.63
N TYR A 290 -4.26 -16.71 -8.05
CA TYR A 290 -5.29 -16.64 -9.09
C TYR A 290 -6.63 -16.27 -8.45
N ARG A 291 -7.31 -15.31 -9.05
CA ARG A 291 -8.72 -14.98 -8.76
C ARG A 291 -9.47 -14.83 -10.08
N PRO A 292 -10.48 -15.67 -10.37
CA PRO A 292 -11.24 -15.58 -11.61
C PRO A 292 -12.06 -14.29 -11.65
N GLY A 293 -12.07 -13.62 -12.83
CA GLY A 293 -12.87 -12.42 -13.05
C GLY A 293 -12.37 -11.15 -12.36
N GLU A 294 -11.22 -11.20 -11.72
CA GLU A 294 -10.61 -10.01 -11.10
C GLU A 294 -9.94 -9.12 -12.14
N GLN A 295 -10.15 -7.80 -12.00
CA GLN A 295 -9.51 -6.76 -12.83
C GLN A 295 -7.99 -6.82 -12.73
N LEU A 296 -7.49 -7.17 -11.55
CA LEU A 296 -6.08 -7.33 -11.26
C LEU A 296 -5.71 -8.78 -11.45
N VAL A 297 -5.09 -9.05 -12.58
CA VAL A 297 -4.68 -10.42 -12.96
C VAL A 297 -3.50 -10.85 -12.08
N GLY A 298 -3.70 -11.93 -11.35
CA GLY A 298 -2.69 -12.46 -10.45
C GLY A 298 -1.40 -12.93 -11.16
N THR A 299 -0.34 -13.09 -10.38
CA THR A 299 0.94 -13.62 -10.86
C THR A 299 0.84 -15.08 -11.29
N LEU A 300 -0.04 -15.84 -10.64
CA LEU A 300 -0.33 -17.24 -10.98
C LEU A 300 -1.60 -17.35 -11.83
N ASP A 301 -1.65 -18.36 -12.69
CA ASP A 301 -2.86 -18.78 -13.37
C ASP A 301 -3.70 -19.78 -12.55
N ALA A 302 -4.79 -20.27 -13.11
CA ALA A 302 -5.69 -21.22 -12.46
C ALA A 302 -5.03 -22.58 -12.12
N THR A 303 -3.90 -22.92 -12.74
CA THR A 303 -3.14 -24.13 -12.47
C THR A 303 -2.04 -23.94 -11.42
N GLY A 304 -1.85 -22.70 -10.95
CA GLY A 304 -0.76 -22.30 -10.06
C GLY A 304 0.56 -22.03 -10.80
N ALA A 305 0.55 -21.98 -12.13
CA ALA A 305 1.73 -21.65 -12.92
C ALA A 305 1.94 -20.13 -12.99
N LEU A 306 3.21 -19.72 -13.06
CA LEU A 306 3.56 -18.30 -13.22
C LEU A 306 3.17 -17.80 -14.61
N ARG A 307 2.45 -16.67 -14.66
CA ARG A 307 2.04 -16.03 -15.93
C ARG A 307 3.23 -15.34 -16.61
N PRO A 308 3.62 -15.76 -17.84
CA PRO A 308 4.79 -15.19 -18.52
C PRO A 308 4.67 -13.69 -18.79
N ALA A 309 3.46 -13.19 -19.09
CA ALA A 309 3.23 -11.78 -19.40
C ALA A 309 3.47 -10.88 -18.17
N GLN A 310 3.01 -11.28 -17.00
CA GLN A 310 3.28 -10.60 -15.74
C GLN A 310 4.79 -10.61 -15.42
N LEU A 311 5.42 -11.78 -15.51
CA LEU A 311 6.85 -11.92 -15.24
C LEU A 311 7.72 -11.06 -16.18
N ALA A 312 7.30 -10.90 -17.45
CA ALA A 312 8.01 -10.05 -18.39
C ALA A 312 8.06 -8.57 -17.96
N VAL A 313 7.01 -8.09 -17.27
CA VAL A 313 6.98 -6.74 -16.70
C VAL A 313 7.79 -6.68 -15.42
N TYR A 314 7.63 -7.65 -14.51
CA TYR A 314 8.34 -7.66 -13.22
C TYR A 314 9.86 -7.67 -13.39
N ARG A 315 10.37 -8.40 -14.38
CA ARG A 315 11.81 -8.48 -14.70
C ARG A 315 12.41 -7.17 -15.24
N GLN A 316 11.59 -6.20 -15.61
CA GLN A 316 12.06 -4.87 -16.03
C GLN A 316 12.35 -3.93 -14.86
N LEU A 317 11.82 -4.23 -13.67
CA LEU A 317 12.15 -3.51 -12.44
C LEU A 317 13.60 -3.84 -12.04
N ARG A 318 14.32 -2.84 -11.56
CA ARG A 318 15.64 -3.05 -10.98
C ARG A 318 15.52 -4.06 -9.84
N GLN A 319 16.30 -5.12 -9.92
CA GLN A 319 16.50 -6.02 -8.79
C GLN A 319 17.69 -5.47 -8.02
N HIS A 320 17.42 -4.99 -6.81
CA HIS A 320 18.47 -4.67 -5.87
C HIS A 320 18.84 -5.98 -5.16
N ALA A 321 20.12 -6.35 -5.25
CA ALA A 321 20.66 -7.54 -4.59
C ALA A 321 20.72 -7.32 -3.07
#